data_1a1124fba2c0eac3f8f41c41b2cbaf0a
#
_entry.id   1a1124fba2c0eac3f8f41c41b2cbaf0a
#
_cell.length_a   1.000
_cell.length_b   1.000
_cell.length_c   1.000
_cell.angle_alpha   90.00
_cell.angle_beta   90.00
_cell.angle_gamma   90.00
#
_symmetry.space_group_name_H-M   'P 1'
#
loop_
_entity.id
_entity.type
_entity.pdbx_description
1 polymer ?
#
loop_
_entity_poly.entity_id
_entity_poly.type
_entity_poly.pdbx_seq_one_letter_code
_entity_poly.pdbx_strand_id
1 'polypeptide(L)'
;VNGQDIGCRSVLSNSNILNTVHKLVGDKHFSPEFIKEVKQVRLNNSSCQVYIGIKKGETIGNAGDLLFTSVADEYNTDKILDKNVTSRTFSFYYPEIRPGSDRYSIVSSTNARYEDWSNLTETQYTKAKENLIQTTLDALEKYVPDIRKKADYFEAATPKTFKRYTLAPDGTSFGTKFEGLKISRNLPKEIPGLFHSGSVGIIMSGWLGAANYGVIVANEVDKFMRTLKDETQPLVTASV
;
A
#
# COMPACT_ATOMS: atom_id res chain seq x y z
N VAL A 1 24.25 -8.13 -0.89
CA VAL A 1 23.17 -9.11 -0.67
C VAL A 1 23.76 -10.25 0.14
N ASN A 2 23.14 -10.60 1.27
CA ASN A 2 23.65 -11.63 2.20
C ASN A 2 25.13 -11.41 2.61
N GLY A 3 25.50 -10.16 2.84
CA GLY A 3 26.88 -9.78 3.18
C GLY A 3 27.87 -9.75 2.01
N GLN A 4 27.36 -9.83 0.77
CA GLN A 4 28.17 -9.71 -0.44
C GLN A 4 27.85 -8.41 -1.19
N ASP A 5 28.91 -7.73 -1.63
CA ASP A 5 28.78 -6.55 -2.48
C ASP A 5 28.49 -6.98 -3.93
N ILE A 6 27.54 -6.28 -4.55
CA ILE A 6 27.18 -6.49 -5.95
C ILE A 6 27.44 -5.20 -6.71
N GLY A 7 28.39 -5.24 -7.65
CA GLY A 7 28.62 -4.13 -8.57
C GLY A 7 27.46 -3.99 -9.57
N CYS A 8 26.93 -2.76 -9.72
CA CYS A 8 25.87 -2.49 -10.67
C CYS A 8 26.03 -1.10 -11.29
N ARG A 9 25.43 -0.87 -12.45
CA ARG A 9 25.42 0.44 -13.13
C ARG A 9 24.23 1.29 -12.73
N SER A 10 23.17 0.65 -12.25
CA SER A 10 21.94 1.32 -11.81
C SER A 10 21.27 0.50 -10.74
N VAL A 11 20.59 1.18 -9.82
CA VAL A 11 19.71 0.59 -8.80
C VAL A 11 18.31 1.17 -8.97
N LEU A 12 17.33 0.30 -9.10
CA LEU A 12 15.91 0.66 -9.04
C LEU A 12 15.32 0.16 -7.72
N SER A 13 15.02 1.09 -6.82
CA SER A 13 14.32 0.77 -5.56
C SER A 13 12.82 0.75 -5.77
N ASN A 14 12.16 -0.30 -5.30
CA ASN A 14 10.69 -0.38 -5.20
C ASN A 14 10.22 -0.41 -3.73
N SER A 15 11.05 -0.01 -2.79
CA SER A 15 10.67 0.19 -1.40
C SER A 15 9.90 1.51 -1.23
N ASN A 16 9.27 1.74 -0.07
CA ASN A 16 8.76 3.07 0.23
C ASN A 16 9.87 4.12 0.09
N ILE A 17 9.58 5.28 -0.51
CA ILE A 17 10.60 6.30 -0.83
C ILE A 17 11.36 6.79 0.42
N LEU A 18 10.70 6.93 1.57
CA LEU A 18 11.35 7.30 2.82
C LEU A 18 12.29 6.20 3.32
N ASN A 19 11.90 4.93 3.17
CA ASN A 19 12.79 3.80 3.47
C ASN A 19 13.98 3.76 2.50
N THR A 20 13.75 4.04 1.22
CA THR A 20 14.83 4.12 0.23
C THR A 20 15.87 5.14 0.66
N VAL A 21 15.44 6.35 1.01
CA VAL A 21 16.36 7.44 1.39
C VAL A 21 17.01 7.19 2.75
N HIS A 22 16.20 6.95 3.80
CA HIS A 22 16.70 6.94 5.17
C HIS A 22 17.35 5.63 5.59
N LYS A 23 16.89 4.49 5.05
CA LYS A 23 17.32 3.16 5.52
C LYS A 23 18.19 2.40 4.53
N LEU A 24 17.84 2.43 3.24
CA LEU A 24 18.59 1.65 2.24
C LEU A 24 19.82 2.38 1.76
N VAL A 25 19.75 3.68 1.55
CA VAL A 25 20.88 4.51 1.11
C VAL A 25 21.54 5.19 2.30
N GLY A 26 20.75 5.85 3.14
CA GLY A 26 21.19 6.63 4.30
C GLY A 26 21.41 8.11 3.99
N ASP A 27 20.95 8.95 4.90
CA ASP A 27 20.90 10.42 4.77
C ASP A 27 22.24 11.06 4.39
N LYS A 28 23.36 10.47 4.85
CA LYS A 28 24.71 10.97 4.64
C LYS A 28 25.16 11.00 3.18
N HIS A 29 24.46 10.29 2.30
CA HIS A 29 24.77 10.20 0.87
C HIS A 29 24.01 11.21 0.00
N PHE A 30 23.14 12.03 0.62
CA PHE A 30 22.35 13.04 -0.06
C PHE A 30 22.74 14.44 0.37
N SER A 31 22.38 15.43 -0.43
CA SER A 31 22.56 16.83 -0.07
C SER A 31 21.69 17.20 1.15
N PRO A 32 22.16 18.13 2.03
CA PRO A 32 21.35 18.59 3.17
C PRO A 32 20.00 19.18 2.74
N GLU A 33 19.96 19.85 1.60
CA GLU A 33 18.77 20.46 1.00
C GLU A 33 17.76 19.39 0.61
N PHE A 34 18.21 18.31 -0.03
CA PHE A 34 17.36 17.17 -0.39
C PHE A 34 16.78 16.49 0.85
N ILE A 35 17.60 16.22 1.87
CA ILE A 35 17.13 15.63 3.12
C ILE A 35 16.11 16.54 3.83
N LYS A 36 16.27 17.86 3.76
CA LYS A 36 15.28 18.79 4.29
C LYS A 36 13.93 18.68 3.55
N GLU A 37 13.94 18.51 2.23
CA GLU A 37 12.71 18.24 1.46
C GLU A 37 12.10 16.87 1.82
N VAL A 38 12.92 15.83 1.93
CA VAL A 38 12.46 14.47 2.29
C VAL A 38 11.73 14.48 3.63
N LYS A 39 12.21 15.22 4.63
CA LYS A 39 11.56 15.36 5.94
C LYS A 39 10.19 16.03 5.91
N GLN A 40 9.84 16.71 4.81
CA GLN A 40 8.53 17.34 4.62
C GLN A 40 7.52 16.41 3.91
N VAL A 41 7.97 15.24 3.47
CA VAL A 41 7.09 14.29 2.77
C VAL A 41 6.08 13.70 3.74
N ARG A 42 4.81 13.93 3.44
CA ARG A 42 3.70 13.37 4.20
C ARG A 42 3.35 11.97 3.69
N LEU A 43 3.02 11.08 4.60
CA LEU A 43 2.47 9.77 4.28
C LEU A 43 0.97 9.87 3.96
N ASN A 44 0.48 8.96 3.14
CA ASN A 44 -0.94 8.69 3.07
C ASN A 44 -1.37 7.90 4.31
N ASN A 45 -2.67 7.89 4.56
CA ASN A 45 -3.24 7.07 5.62
C ASN A 45 -3.01 5.57 5.34
N SER A 46 -3.20 4.79 6.37
CA SER A 46 -3.29 3.34 6.29
C SER A 46 -4.72 2.90 5.98
N SER A 47 -4.96 1.62 6.00
CA SER A 47 -6.29 1.04 5.88
C SER A 47 -6.47 -0.17 6.79
N CYS A 48 -7.73 -0.53 7.04
CA CYS A 48 -8.11 -1.84 7.52
C CYS A 48 -8.82 -2.59 6.41
N GLN A 49 -8.64 -3.90 6.38
CA GLN A 49 -9.36 -4.78 5.46
C GLN A 49 -9.96 -5.95 6.22
N VAL A 50 -11.15 -6.39 5.79
CA VAL A 50 -11.77 -7.62 6.26
C VAL A 50 -11.98 -8.54 5.06
N TYR A 51 -11.39 -9.71 5.12
CA TYR A 51 -11.49 -10.76 4.13
C TYR A 51 -12.56 -11.73 4.54
N ILE A 52 -13.48 -12.03 3.64
CA ILE A 52 -14.63 -12.90 3.87
C ILE A 52 -14.65 -13.96 2.79
N GLY A 53 -14.51 -15.23 3.17
CA GLY A 53 -14.62 -16.39 2.29
C GLY A 53 -16.00 -17.03 2.41
N ILE A 54 -16.65 -17.26 1.28
CA ILE A 54 -17.96 -17.93 1.22
C ILE A 54 -17.75 -19.44 1.17
N LYS A 55 -18.56 -20.20 1.88
CA LYS A 55 -18.52 -21.68 1.88
C LYS A 55 -18.60 -22.21 0.46
N LYS A 56 -17.89 -23.29 0.20
CA LYS A 56 -18.00 -24.00 -1.08
C LYS A 56 -19.43 -24.49 -1.31
N GLY A 57 -19.97 -24.17 -2.47
CA GLY A 57 -21.37 -24.52 -2.83
C GLY A 57 -22.41 -23.46 -2.44
N GLU A 58 -22.05 -22.50 -1.57
CA GLU A 58 -22.90 -21.35 -1.29
C GLU A 58 -22.72 -20.27 -2.35
N THR A 59 -23.77 -19.51 -2.59
CA THR A 59 -23.78 -18.40 -3.55
C THR A 59 -24.19 -17.09 -2.90
N ILE A 60 -23.71 -15.99 -3.45
CA ILE A 60 -24.16 -14.63 -3.11
C ILE A 60 -24.84 -14.01 -4.35
N GLY A 61 -25.87 -13.19 -4.12
CA GLY A 61 -26.48 -12.44 -5.22
C GLY A 61 -25.47 -11.45 -5.83
N ASN A 62 -25.72 -11.06 -7.08
CA ASN A 62 -24.89 -10.05 -7.72
C ASN A 62 -25.14 -8.68 -7.08
N ALA A 63 -24.16 -8.19 -6.32
CA ALA A 63 -24.16 -6.86 -5.71
C ALA A 63 -23.28 -5.85 -6.50
N GLY A 64 -22.85 -6.21 -7.72
CA GLY A 64 -21.84 -5.49 -8.48
C GLY A 64 -20.42 -5.88 -8.07
N ASP A 65 -19.42 -5.35 -8.77
CA ASP A 65 -18.01 -5.65 -8.48
C ASP A 65 -17.51 -4.85 -7.28
N LEU A 66 -18.05 -3.66 -7.09
CA LEU A 66 -17.63 -2.71 -6.06
C LEU A 66 -18.84 -1.94 -5.49
N LEU A 67 -18.94 -1.96 -4.17
CA LEU A 67 -19.97 -1.25 -3.42
C LEU A 67 -19.32 -0.26 -2.44
N PHE A 68 -19.65 1.02 -2.55
CA PHE A 68 -19.26 2.04 -1.60
C PHE A 68 -20.42 2.34 -0.64
N THR A 69 -20.15 2.31 0.66
CA THR A 69 -21.14 2.59 1.69
C THR A 69 -20.62 3.65 2.64
N SER A 70 -21.51 4.53 3.10
CA SER A 70 -21.22 5.47 4.19
C SER A 70 -22.48 5.66 5.03
N VAL A 71 -22.27 5.82 6.33
CA VAL A 71 -23.29 6.24 7.30
C VAL A 71 -22.94 7.59 7.92
N ALA A 72 -21.94 8.29 7.38
CA ALA A 72 -21.57 9.62 7.83
C ALA A 72 -22.61 10.64 7.35
N ASP A 73 -22.97 11.57 8.22
CA ASP A 73 -23.89 12.67 7.95
C ASP A 73 -23.25 13.70 7.02
N GLU A 74 -21.92 13.83 7.11
CA GLU A 74 -21.12 14.79 6.35
C GLU A 74 -19.89 14.10 5.73
N TYR A 75 -19.49 14.58 4.57
CA TYR A 75 -18.25 14.17 3.95
C TYR A 75 -17.10 15.06 4.40
N ASN A 76 -16.22 14.51 5.26
CA ASN A 76 -14.97 15.14 5.62
C ASN A 76 -13.89 14.08 5.95
N THR A 77 -12.63 14.52 5.98
CA THR A 77 -11.49 13.63 6.20
C THR A 77 -11.52 12.94 7.56
N ASP A 78 -11.97 13.62 8.60
CA ASP A 78 -12.01 13.06 9.95
C ASP A 78 -13.05 11.94 10.06
N LYS A 79 -14.20 12.10 9.43
CA LYS A 79 -15.22 11.05 9.35
C LYS A 79 -14.75 9.82 8.58
N ILE A 80 -14.04 10.01 7.47
CA ILE A 80 -13.47 8.90 6.69
C ILE A 80 -12.41 8.12 7.48
N LEU A 81 -11.67 8.80 8.34
CA LEU A 81 -10.59 8.24 9.17
C LEU A 81 -11.06 7.88 10.58
N ASP A 82 -12.36 7.99 10.87
CA ASP A 82 -12.90 7.72 12.20
C ASP A 82 -12.70 6.25 12.58
N LYS A 83 -12.21 6.04 13.80
CA LYS A 83 -12.01 4.71 14.39
C LYS A 83 -13.31 3.88 14.42
N ASN A 84 -14.47 4.51 14.53
CA ASN A 84 -15.77 3.85 14.52
C ASN A 84 -16.25 3.45 13.12
N VAL A 85 -15.42 3.61 12.12
CA VAL A 85 -15.64 3.20 10.73
C VAL A 85 -17.02 3.61 10.18
N THR A 86 -17.08 4.78 9.63
CA THR A 86 -18.32 5.31 9.02
C THR A 86 -18.49 4.95 7.55
N SER A 87 -17.38 4.63 6.87
CA SER A 87 -17.37 4.36 5.42
C SER A 87 -16.61 3.08 5.10
N ARG A 88 -17.14 2.28 4.18
CA ARG A 88 -16.54 1.03 3.69
C ARG A 88 -16.69 0.91 2.19
N THR A 89 -15.72 0.27 1.59
CA THR A 89 -15.78 -0.26 0.24
C THR A 89 -15.84 -1.77 0.32
N PHE A 90 -16.75 -2.41 -0.38
CA PHE A 90 -16.80 -3.86 -0.54
C PHE A 90 -16.45 -4.20 -1.98
N SER A 91 -15.45 -5.05 -2.17
CA SER A 91 -15.08 -5.64 -3.46
C SER A 91 -15.56 -7.08 -3.50
N PHE A 92 -16.34 -7.43 -4.50
CA PHE A 92 -16.89 -8.77 -4.67
C PHE A 92 -16.11 -9.53 -5.74
N TYR A 93 -15.80 -10.78 -5.44
CA TYR A 93 -15.04 -11.66 -6.32
C TYR A 93 -15.87 -12.90 -6.63
N TYR A 94 -16.37 -12.96 -7.84
CA TYR A 94 -17.25 -13.99 -8.34
C TYR A 94 -16.45 -15.08 -9.07
N PRO A 95 -16.67 -16.39 -8.80
CA PRO A 95 -15.96 -17.47 -9.47
C PRO A 95 -16.14 -17.46 -11.00
N GLU A 96 -17.30 -17.03 -11.47
CA GLU A 96 -17.69 -17.04 -12.88
C GLU A 96 -16.79 -16.14 -13.74
N ILE A 97 -16.21 -15.11 -13.15
CA ILE A 97 -15.33 -14.16 -13.85
C ILE A 97 -13.84 -14.31 -13.41
N ARG A 98 -13.54 -15.30 -12.59
CA ARG A 98 -12.17 -15.55 -12.08
C ARG A 98 -11.74 -16.99 -12.31
N PRO A 99 -11.00 -17.26 -13.40
CA PRO A 99 -10.51 -18.59 -13.69
C PRO A 99 -9.73 -19.19 -12.50
N GLY A 100 -10.04 -20.44 -12.15
CA GLY A 100 -9.38 -21.17 -11.08
C GLY A 100 -9.94 -20.93 -9.66
N SER A 101 -10.95 -20.07 -9.51
CA SER A 101 -11.69 -19.92 -8.25
C SER A 101 -12.98 -20.73 -8.32
N ASP A 102 -13.27 -21.47 -7.24
CA ASP A 102 -14.54 -22.20 -7.08
C ASP A 102 -15.39 -21.64 -5.91
N ARG A 103 -14.98 -20.49 -5.37
CA ARG A 103 -15.59 -19.84 -4.21
C ARG A 103 -15.71 -18.34 -4.40
N TYR A 104 -16.78 -17.79 -3.86
CA TYR A 104 -16.94 -16.34 -3.75
C TYR A 104 -16.06 -15.82 -2.61
N SER A 105 -15.53 -14.63 -2.79
CA SER A 105 -14.88 -13.89 -1.70
C SER A 105 -15.24 -12.42 -1.74
N ILE A 106 -15.23 -11.79 -0.57
CA ILE A 106 -15.52 -10.36 -0.42
C ILE A 106 -14.40 -9.75 0.39
N VAL A 107 -13.92 -8.59 -0.05
CA VAL A 107 -12.95 -7.79 0.69
C VAL A 107 -13.58 -6.46 1.04
N SER A 108 -13.72 -6.20 2.33
CA SER A 108 -14.06 -4.87 2.82
C SER A 108 -12.80 -4.07 3.06
N SER A 109 -12.78 -2.81 2.63
CA SER A 109 -11.70 -1.86 2.91
C SER A 109 -12.25 -0.60 3.55
N THR A 110 -11.50 -0.06 4.51
CA THR A 110 -11.76 1.23 5.14
C THR A 110 -10.46 1.95 5.43
N ASN A 111 -10.48 3.28 5.40
CA ASN A 111 -9.32 4.06 5.80
C ASN A 111 -9.06 3.93 7.30
N ALA A 112 -7.79 4.05 7.70
CA ALA A 112 -7.41 3.95 9.10
C ALA A 112 -6.18 4.80 9.41
N ARG A 113 -6.10 5.28 10.64
CA ARG A 113 -4.90 5.90 11.21
C ARG A 113 -4.05 4.82 11.88
N TYR A 114 -2.74 4.87 11.69
CA TYR A 114 -1.82 3.92 12.31
C TYR A 114 -1.85 4.03 13.85
N GLU A 115 -1.97 5.23 14.36
CA GLU A 115 -1.96 5.55 15.78
C GLU A 115 -3.09 4.85 16.54
N ASP A 116 -4.25 4.67 15.93
CA ASP A 116 -5.41 3.99 16.52
C ASP A 116 -5.14 2.51 16.83
N TRP A 117 -4.13 1.93 16.18
CA TRP A 117 -3.79 0.51 16.26
C TRP A 117 -2.43 0.23 16.90
N SER A 118 -1.48 1.17 16.80
CA SER A 118 -0.08 0.95 17.19
C SER A 118 0.08 0.76 18.69
N ASN A 119 -0.69 1.49 19.48
CA ASN A 119 -0.57 1.57 20.95
C ASN A 119 -1.49 0.58 21.70
N LEU A 120 -2.24 -0.26 20.98
CA LEU A 120 -3.10 -1.25 21.60
C LEU A 120 -2.27 -2.39 22.21
N THR A 121 -2.63 -2.80 23.41
CA THR A 121 -2.14 -4.08 23.98
C THR A 121 -2.64 -5.24 23.13
N GLU A 122 -2.05 -6.44 23.27
CA GLU A 122 -2.43 -7.60 22.48
C GLU A 122 -3.92 -7.94 22.64
N THR A 123 -4.43 -7.91 23.88
CA THR A 123 -5.84 -8.14 24.16
C THR A 123 -6.76 -7.09 23.52
N GLN A 124 -6.38 -5.81 23.62
CA GLN A 124 -7.12 -4.74 22.99
C GLN A 124 -7.10 -4.85 21.45
N TYR A 125 -5.94 -5.23 20.90
CA TYR A 125 -5.77 -5.41 19.46
C TYR A 125 -6.65 -6.55 18.92
N THR A 126 -6.65 -7.70 19.58
CA THR A 126 -7.51 -8.84 19.22
C THR A 126 -8.98 -8.43 19.25
N LYS A 127 -9.42 -7.83 20.35
CA LYS A 127 -10.81 -7.35 20.48
C LYS A 127 -11.18 -6.30 19.42
N ALA A 128 -10.27 -5.41 19.07
CA ALA A 128 -10.50 -4.40 18.03
C ALA A 128 -10.63 -5.04 16.63
N LYS A 129 -9.83 -6.08 16.33
CA LYS A 129 -9.97 -6.86 15.09
C LYS A 129 -11.30 -7.61 15.02
N GLU A 130 -11.70 -8.26 16.11
CA GLU A 130 -13.01 -8.93 16.21
C GLU A 130 -14.15 -7.95 15.99
N ASN A 131 -14.11 -6.78 16.64
CA ASN A 131 -15.11 -5.75 16.47
C ASN A 131 -15.17 -5.23 15.02
N LEU A 132 -13.99 -5.05 14.38
CA LEU A 132 -13.92 -4.65 12.98
C LEU A 132 -14.60 -5.67 12.06
N ILE A 133 -14.40 -6.98 12.31
CA ILE A 133 -15.07 -8.04 11.55
C ILE A 133 -16.58 -7.96 11.78
N GLN A 134 -17.05 -7.90 13.05
CA GLN A 134 -18.48 -7.89 13.35
C GLN A 134 -19.20 -6.71 12.76
N THR A 135 -18.65 -5.50 12.92
CA THR A 135 -19.27 -4.27 12.35
C THR A 135 -19.23 -4.26 10.81
N THR A 136 -18.26 -4.94 10.21
CA THR A 136 -18.21 -5.12 8.76
C THR A 136 -19.29 -6.06 8.27
N LEU A 137 -19.51 -7.17 8.99
CA LEU A 137 -20.59 -8.11 8.68
C LEU A 137 -21.97 -7.46 8.86
N ASP A 138 -22.18 -6.68 9.93
CA ASP A 138 -23.43 -5.91 10.14
C ASP A 138 -23.72 -4.97 8.97
N ALA A 139 -22.70 -4.29 8.45
CA ALA A 139 -22.84 -3.41 7.31
C ALA A 139 -23.13 -4.19 6.01
N LEU A 140 -22.46 -5.34 5.82
CA LEU A 140 -22.59 -6.18 4.62
C LEU A 140 -23.93 -6.92 4.57
N GLU A 141 -24.49 -7.33 5.71
CA GLU A 141 -25.75 -8.08 5.81
C GLU A 141 -26.92 -7.38 5.10
N LYS A 142 -26.88 -6.03 5.02
CA LYS A 142 -27.87 -5.23 4.32
C LYS A 142 -27.89 -5.47 2.81
N TYR A 143 -26.78 -5.93 2.25
CA TYR A 143 -26.57 -6.12 0.81
C TYR A 143 -26.44 -7.59 0.43
N VAL A 144 -25.94 -8.39 1.36
CA VAL A 144 -25.79 -9.85 1.21
C VAL A 144 -26.46 -10.52 2.40
N PRO A 145 -27.76 -10.82 2.31
CA PRO A 145 -28.49 -11.49 3.40
C PRO A 145 -27.86 -12.83 3.78
N ASP A 146 -27.90 -13.13 5.07
CA ASP A 146 -27.38 -14.36 5.66
C ASP A 146 -25.86 -14.56 5.46
N ILE A 147 -25.09 -13.46 5.26
CA ILE A 147 -23.65 -13.54 5.03
C ILE A 147 -22.91 -14.35 6.12
N ARG A 148 -23.32 -14.20 7.38
CA ARG A 148 -22.72 -14.94 8.50
C ARG A 148 -22.94 -16.45 8.42
N LYS A 149 -24.03 -16.89 7.84
CA LYS A 149 -24.33 -18.32 7.63
C LYS A 149 -23.61 -18.87 6.40
N LYS A 150 -23.47 -18.04 5.37
CA LYS A 150 -22.85 -18.41 4.10
C LYS A 150 -21.31 -18.42 4.15
N ALA A 151 -20.70 -17.63 5.01
CA ALA A 151 -19.25 -17.54 5.12
C ALA A 151 -18.68 -18.57 6.12
N ASP A 152 -17.45 -19.02 5.86
CA ASP A 152 -16.66 -19.91 6.72
C ASP A 152 -15.26 -19.38 7.02
N TYR A 153 -14.90 -18.22 6.47
CA TYR A 153 -13.62 -17.60 6.71
C TYR A 153 -13.76 -16.09 6.93
N PHE A 154 -13.13 -15.62 7.99
CA PHE A 154 -13.08 -14.21 8.34
C PHE A 154 -11.68 -13.85 8.84
N GLU A 155 -11.07 -12.85 8.25
CA GLU A 155 -9.79 -12.30 8.72
C GLU A 155 -9.76 -10.79 8.58
N ALA A 156 -9.11 -10.11 9.53
CA ALA A 156 -8.90 -8.67 9.46
C ALA A 156 -7.41 -8.32 9.37
N ALA A 157 -7.05 -7.50 8.39
CA ALA A 157 -5.78 -6.80 8.31
C ALA A 157 -5.96 -5.36 8.83
N THR A 158 -4.93 -4.86 9.50
CA THR A 158 -4.90 -3.55 10.14
C THR A 158 -3.66 -2.78 9.72
N PRO A 159 -3.50 -1.50 10.08
CA PRO A 159 -2.25 -0.77 9.86
C PRO A 159 -0.99 -1.49 10.35
N LYS A 160 -1.05 -2.23 11.45
CA LYS A 160 0.07 -3.07 11.93
C LYS A 160 0.37 -4.21 10.96
N THR A 161 -0.65 -4.81 10.34
CA THR A 161 -0.49 -5.85 9.32
C THR A 161 0.21 -5.29 8.08
N PHE A 162 -0.24 -4.14 7.58
CA PHE A 162 0.41 -3.47 6.45
C PHE A 162 1.88 -3.16 6.77
N LYS A 163 2.17 -2.54 7.91
CA LYS A 163 3.55 -2.24 8.34
C LYS A 163 4.43 -3.49 8.40
N ARG A 164 3.89 -4.58 8.95
CA ARG A 164 4.63 -5.85 9.07
C ARG A 164 5.04 -6.44 7.72
N TYR A 165 4.12 -6.45 6.74
CA TYR A 165 4.37 -7.13 5.47
C TYR A 165 5.02 -6.24 4.41
N THR A 166 4.79 -4.95 4.44
CA THR A 166 5.31 -4.01 3.44
C THR A 166 6.49 -3.20 3.93
N LEU A 167 6.77 -3.21 5.24
CA LEU A 167 7.73 -2.35 5.92
C LEU A 167 7.49 -0.84 5.69
N ALA A 168 6.34 -0.48 5.11
CA ALA A 168 5.99 0.91 4.87
C ALA A 168 5.85 1.66 6.21
N PRO A 169 6.41 2.88 6.33
CA PRO A 169 6.23 3.70 7.52
C PRO A 169 4.75 3.87 7.84
N ASP A 170 4.38 3.72 9.11
CA ASP A 170 3.01 3.82 9.64
C ASP A 170 1.98 2.98 8.88
N GLY A 171 2.44 1.87 8.27
CA GLY A 171 1.58 0.96 7.53
C GLY A 171 0.78 1.63 6.42
N THR A 172 1.30 2.73 5.82
CA THR A 172 0.61 3.42 4.74
C THR A 172 0.27 2.47 3.60
N SER A 173 -0.96 2.50 3.12
CA SER A 173 -1.43 1.62 2.06
C SER A 173 -1.21 2.20 0.65
N PHE A 174 -1.05 3.52 0.53
CA PHE A 174 -0.86 4.24 -0.73
C PHE A 174 0.42 5.07 -0.77
N GLY A 175 1.45 4.69 0.00
CA GLY A 175 2.74 5.34 0.02
C GLY A 175 2.68 6.77 0.56
N THR A 176 3.15 7.74 -0.22
CA THR A 176 3.25 9.14 0.20
C THR A 176 2.23 10.02 -0.51
N LYS A 177 2.04 11.24 0.00
CA LYS A 177 1.37 12.33 -0.72
C LYS A 177 2.27 12.86 -1.85
N PHE A 178 1.82 13.88 -2.56
CA PHE A 178 2.48 14.38 -3.78
C PHE A 178 3.95 14.74 -3.62
N GLU A 179 4.35 15.16 -2.44
CA GLU A 179 5.74 15.53 -2.15
C GLU A 179 6.70 14.37 -2.43
N GLY A 180 6.27 13.12 -2.13
CA GLY A 180 7.09 11.94 -2.39
C GLY A 180 7.36 11.67 -3.87
N LEU A 181 6.49 12.08 -4.78
CA LEU A 181 6.73 11.96 -6.22
C LEU A 181 7.89 12.87 -6.65
N LYS A 182 7.94 14.09 -6.13
CA LYS A 182 9.06 15.01 -6.38
C LYS A 182 10.38 14.41 -5.91
N ILE A 183 10.40 13.87 -4.69
CA ILE A 183 11.58 13.20 -4.11
C ILE A 183 12.01 12.02 -4.98
N SER A 184 11.07 11.13 -5.33
CA SER A 184 11.34 9.96 -6.17
C SER A 184 11.99 10.33 -7.50
N ARG A 185 11.48 11.33 -8.19
CA ARG A 185 12.01 11.80 -9.48
C ARG A 185 13.35 12.53 -9.39
N ASN A 186 13.69 13.04 -8.22
CA ASN A 186 14.94 13.74 -8.00
C ASN A 186 16.09 12.84 -7.53
N LEU A 187 15.82 11.59 -7.16
CA LEU A 187 16.87 10.64 -6.74
C LEU A 187 18.04 10.54 -7.71
N PRO A 188 17.83 10.41 -9.04
CA PRO A 188 18.95 10.32 -10.00
C PRO A 188 19.78 11.60 -10.11
N LYS A 189 19.26 12.75 -9.66
CA LYS A 189 20.00 14.01 -9.61
C LYS A 189 20.93 14.09 -8.40
N GLU A 190 20.52 13.49 -7.30
CA GLU A 190 21.32 13.38 -6.07
C GLU A 190 22.38 12.28 -6.19
N ILE A 191 21.98 11.11 -6.68
CA ILE A 191 22.87 9.95 -6.87
C ILE A 191 22.63 9.41 -8.28
N PRO A 192 23.54 9.69 -9.25
CA PRO A 192 23.41 9.17 -10.59
C PRO A 192 23.30 7.63 -10.61
N GLY A 193 22.29 7.12 -11.32
CA GLY A 193 22.01 5.69 -11.40
C GLY A 193 21.09 5.16 -10.31
N LEU A 194 20.70 5.95 -9.31
CA LEU A 194 19.71 5.57 -8.32
C LEU A 194 18.32 6.04 -8.75
N PHE A 195 17.42 5.10 -8.95
CA PHE A 195 16.04 5.35 -9.33
C PHE A 195 15.07 4.77 -8.32
N HIS A 196 13.84 5.27 -8.31
CA HIS A 196 12.78 4.77 -7.46
C HIS A 196 11.49 4.61 -8.27
N SER A 197 10.82 3.46 -8.07
CA SER A 197 9.48 3.19 -8.57
C SER A 197 8.64 2.63 -7.42
N GLY A 198 7.38 2.96 -7.37
CA GLY A 198 6.49 2.47 -6.31
C GLY A 198 5.36 3.46 -6.02
N SER A 199 4.60 3.21 -4.97
CA SER A 199 3.49 4.08 -4.57
C SER A 199 3.99 5.41 -4.02
N VAL A 200 3.94 6.45 -4.86
CA VAL A 200 4.30 7.82 -4.50
C VAL A 200 3.26 8.79 -5.05
N GLY A 201 2.82 9.71 -4.20
CA GLY A 201 1.70 10.56 -4.58
C GLY A 201 0.46 9.72 -4.90
N ILE A 202 -0.70 10.25 -4.68
CA ILE A 202 -1.93 9.48 -4.84
C ILE A 202 -2.14 9.00 -6.29
N ILE A 203 -1.66 9.75 -7.27
CA ILE A 203 -1.83 9.45 -8.69
C ILE A 203 -0.96 8.27 -9.17
N MET A 204 0.17 8.03 -8.52
CA MET A 204 1.08 6.91 -8.81
C MET A 204 0.90 5.77 -7.80
N SER A 205 -0.31 5.59 -7.28
CA SER A 205 -0.66 4.56 -6.30
C SER A 205 -1.74 3.62 -6.84
N GLY A 206 -1.93 2.50 -6.14
CA GLY A 206 -2.77 1.41 -6.63
C GLY A 206 -2.10 0.69 -7.82
N TRP A 207 -2.78 -0.31 -8.36
CA TRP A 207 -2.22 -1.15 -9.42
C TRP A 207 -1.87 -0.37 -10.68
N LEU A 208 -2.84 0.38 -11.20
CA LEU A 208 -2.69 1.11 -12.44
C LEU A 208 -1.64 2.24 -12.30
N GLY A 209 -1.73 3.02 -11.22
CA GLY A 209 -0.81 4.12 -10.98
C GLY A 209 0.63 3.63 -10.78
N ALA A 210 0.84 2.59 -9.97
CA ALA A 210 2.16 2.01 -9.71
C ALA A 210 2.77 1.38 -10.97
N ALA A 211 1.97 0.64 -11.77
CA ALA A 211 2.42 0.07 -13.05
C ALA A 211 2.82 1.18 -14.05
N ASN A 212 1.99 2.20 -14.19
CA ASN A 212 2.28 3.33 -15.07
C ASN A 212 3.56 4.08 -14.65
N TYR A 213 3.74 4.33 -13.36
CA TYR A 213 4.97 4.95 -12.85
C TYR A 213 6.19 4.05 -13.07
N GLY A 214 6.03 2.73 -12.94
CA GLY A 214 7.06 1.76 -13.28
C GLY A 214 7.54 1.88 -14.73
N VAL A 215 6.62 2.02 -15.69
CA VAL A 215 6.95 2.25 -17.11
C VAL A 215 7.71 3.57 -17.31
N ILE A 216 7.25 4.65 -16.65
CA ILE A 216 7.94 5.96 -16.75
C ILE A 216 9.37 5.85 -16.25
N VAL A 217 9.57 5.25 -15.07
CA VAL A 217 10.91 5.10 -14.47
C VAL A 217 11.79 4.15 -15.27
N ALA A 218 11.24 3.06 -15.81
CA ALA A 218 11.99 2.13 -16.66
C ALA A 218 12.57 2.84 -17.89
N ASN A 219 11.80 3.74 -18.51
CA ASN A 219 12.29 4.56 -19.62
C ASN A 219 13.42 5.54 -19.19
N GLU A 220 13.36 6.06 -17.96
CA GLU A 220 14.43 6.92 -17.42
C GLU A 220 15.69 6.10 -17.16
N VAL A 221 15.57 4.87 -16.62
CA VAL A 221 16.69 3.94 -16.44
C VAL A 221 17.32 3.58 -17.79
N ASP A 222 16.51 3.26 -18.81
CA ASP A 222 17.03 2.91 -20.14
C ASP A 222 17.81 4.07 -20.76
N LYS A 223 17.29 5.30 -20.66
CA LYS A 223 18.02 6.49 -21.12
C LYS A 223 19.36 6.63 -20.41
N PHE A 224 19.39 6.51 -19.09
CA PHE A 224 20.62 6.57 -18.31
C PHE A 224 21.61 5.47 -18.72
N MET A 225 21.15 4.24 -18.89
CA MET A 225 21.99 3.13 -19.29
C MET A 225 22.59 3.28 -20.69
N ARG A 226 21.91 3.98 -21.61
CA ARG A 226 22.44 4.33 -22.94
C ARG A 226 23.58 5.34 -22.86
N THR A 227 23.47 6.35 -21.99
CA THR A 227 24.58 7.30 -21.80
C THR A 227 25.86 6.62 -21.29
N LEU A 228 25.73 5.56 -20.48
CA LEU A 228 26.88 4.80 -19.96
C LEU A 228 27.52 3.85 -20.99
N LYS A 229 26.82 3.52 -22.08
CA LYS A 229 27.42 2.72 -23.18
C LYS A 229 28.43 3.51 -24.00
N ASP A 230 28.23 4.83 -24.06
CA ASP A 230 29.10 5.73 -24.80
C ASP A 230 30.32 6.18 -23.95
N GLU A 231 30.24 5.98 -22.62
CA GLU A 231 31.32 6.28 -21.68
C GLU A 231 31.75 5.00 -20.96
N THR A 232 33.02 4.58 -21.09
CA THR A 232 33.62 3.48 -20.32
C THR A 232 33.81 3.91 -18.85
N GLN A 233 32.74 4.00 -18.08
CA GLN A 233 32.81 4.35 -16.65
C GLN A 233 32.81 3.13 -15.73
N PRO A 234 33.56 3.18 -14.59
CA PRO A 234 33.65 2.08 -13.63
C PRO A 234 32.30 1.83 -12.92
N LEU A 235 32.06 0.60 -12.52
CA LEU A 235 30.90 0.18 -11.74
C LEU A 235 30.85 0.91 -10.39
N VAL A 236 29.66 1.40 -10.02
CA VAL A 236 29.41 1.91 -8.67
C VAL A 236 29.23 0.71 -7.75
N THR A 237 30.05 0.59 -6.72
CA THR A 237 29.87 -0.42 -5.66
C THR A 237 28.95 0.12 -4.59
N ALA A 238 27.80 -0.52 -4.39
CA ALA A 238 26.91 -0.26 -3.26
C ALA A 238 27.17 -1.32 -2.19
N SER A 239 27.73 -0.92 -1.07
CA SER A 239 27.74 -1.72 0.17
C SER A 239 26.39 -1.55 0.89
N VAL A 240 25.74 -2.65 1.17
CA VAL A 240 24.46 -2.74 1.91
C VAL A 240 24.72 -3.29 3.30
#